data_03ff1b75c86a752c6335a6f97d7ef4ab
#
_entry.id   03ff1b75c86a752c6335a6f97d7ef4ab
#
_cell.length_a   1.000
_cell.length_b   1.000
_cell.length_c   1.000
_cell.angle_alpha   90.00
_cell.angle_beta   90.00
_cell.angle_gamma   90.00
#
_symmetry.space_group_name_H-M   'P 1'
#
loop_
_entity.id
_entity.type
_entity.pdbx_description
1 polymer ?
#
loop_
_entity_poly.entity_id
_entity_poly.type
_entity_poly.pdbx_seq_one_letter_code
_entity_poly.pdbx_strand_id
1 'polypeptide(L)'
;MGLRGPGAKPPKVTTATPGKRRKRRSWERKGLTRAQRVIAFIESLQITSGAHAGRPFKVRDWQREIIEAVYREEDGKRVVRNALLTIPRKSGKTALAAALALCHLVGPEAEQRGQVVSAAADRNQASLLYNEMKAFALADGDIADRLIFRDFKKEIEDAVTGSTYRALSSDGKKAHGLSPSFIVADELAQWRGRELWDALVTSTGARAEPLFITISTQSADPHSVMSETVRYGESVLSGAHEDPTFHATIYTAPLDADPWDEATWHACNPALGDFRSLDEMRAAAVQAKRLPAREASFRLLYLNQPVATEARFINAPDWMACERPMDIADLQGRKCWGGLDLSSTTDLTALALVFPMDDGTLQAFTWAWVPGDNLAEREQRDRVPYPLWARDGLITATPGRAIDRAYVVHQLGELAALFDIQAIAYDRWRIEDLKKMLADEGIDLNLIAWGQGFKDMGPAVDRLESAILNQTLFHDGNQVLTWCASNAVAVPDPAGARKLDKAKSYDRIDALIALLMAVGLYYREPEPFKSVYSERGVVMF
;
A
#
# COMPACT_ATOMS: atom_id res chain seq x y z
N MET A 1 -41.96 -12.95 4.61
CA MET A 1 -42.68 -11.73 4.17
C MET A 1 -42.69 -11.69 2.66
N GLY A 2 -43.88 -11.61 2.04
CA GLY A 2 -44.15 -12.00 0.67
C GLY A 2 -43.46 -11.16 -0.39
N LEU A 3 -42.93 -11.85 -1.37
CA LEU A 3 -42.49 -11.31 -2.65
C LEU A 3 -43.71 -10.73 -3.39
N ARG A 4 -43.69 -9.44 -3.69
CA ARG A 4 -44.69 -8.81 -4.56
C ARG A 4 -44.41 -9.22 -6.00
N GLY A 5 -45.36 -9.91 -6.63
CA GLY A 5 -45.32 -10.34 -8.02
C GLY A 5 -45.43 -9.20 -9.05
N PRO A 6 -45.20 -9.48 -10.35
CA PRO A 6 -45.36 -8.49 -11.43
C PRO A 6 -46.80 -7.98 -11.48
N GLY A 7 -46.97 -6.66 -11.30
CA GLY A 7 -48.27 -5.98 -11.23
C GLY A 7 -48.57 -5.23 -9.95
N ALA A 8 -47.68 -5.25 -8.95
CA ALA A 8 -47.86 -4.45 -7.74
C ALA A 8 -47.78 -2.96 -8.07
N LYS A 9 -48.85 -2.22 -7.83
CA LYS A 9 -48.86 -0.76 -7.96
C LYS A 9 -47.78 -0.15 -7.07
N PRO A 10 -47.02 0.86 -7.55
CA PRO A 10 -46.09 1.60 -6.73
C PRO A 10 -46.80 2.15 -5.49
N PRO A 11 -46.12 2.26 -4.32
CA PRO A 11 -46.71 2.88 -3.15
C PRO A 11 -47.21 4.27 -3.57
N LYS A 12 -48.46 4.59 -3.19
CA LYS A 12 -48.97 5.95 -3.37
C LYS A 12 -48.02 6.89 -2.65
N VAL A 13 -47.32 7.76 -3.38
CA VAL A 13 -46.69 8.93 -2.80
C VAL A 13 -47.83 9.72 -2.19
N THR A 14 -47.91 9.72 -0.86
CA THR A 14 -48.81 10.61 -0.13
C THR A 14 -48.32 12.02 -0.44
N THR A 15 -49.06 12.69 -1.35
CA THR A 15 -48.93 14.12 -1.54
C THR A 15 -49.09 14.78 -0.19
N ALA A 16 -48.07 15.50 0.25
CA ALA A 16 -48.04 16.21 1.51
C ALA A 16 -49.34 16.97 1.71
N THR A 17 -49.99 16.76 2.86
CA THR A 17 -51.18 17.46 3.25
C THR A 17 -50.91 18.98 3.15
N PRO A 18 -51.76 19.75 2.38
CA PRO A 18 -51.57 21.17 2.28
C PRO A 18 -51.90 21.81 3.66
N GLY A 19 -50.88 22.33 4.33
CA GLY A 19 -51.19 23.07 5.56
C GLY A 19 -50.07 23.38 6.54
N LYS A 20 -48.99 22.59 6.60
CA LYS A 20 -47.86 22.97 7.46
C LYS A 20 -46.83 23.74 6.59
N ARG A 21 -46.69 25.05 6.84
CA ARG A 21 -45.54 25.84 6.28
C ARG A 21 -44.25 25.11 6.70
N ARG A 22 -43.54 24.52 5.72
CA ARG A 22 -42.23 23.91 5.92
C ARG A 22 -41.34 24.94 6.64
N LYS A 23 -40.83 24.59 7.81
CA LYS A 23 -39.86 25.42 8.52
C LYS A 23 -38.63 25.57 7.61
N ARG A 24 -38.22 26.81 7.37
CA ARG A 24 -37.04 27.11 6.59
C ARG A 24 -35.82 26.48 7.27
N ARG A 25 -35.06 25.71 6.54
CA ARG A 25 -33.86 25.05 7.03
C ARG A 25 -32.73 26.07 7.28
N SER A 26 -31.82 25.76 8.21
CA SER A 26 -30.71 26.68 8.58
C SER A 26 -29.86 27.07 7.38
N TRP A 27 -29.59 26.15 6.48
CA TRP A 27 -28.79 26.35 5.25
C TRP A 27 -29.52 27.06 4.11
N GLU A 28 -30.82 27.27 4.21
CA GLU A 28 -31.62 28.02 3.23
C GLU A 28 -31.67 29.53 3.53
N ARG A 29 -30.95 30.00 4.57
CA ARG A 29 -30.88 31.43 4.91
C ARG A 29 -30.23 32.21 3.77
N LYS A 30 -30.77 33.44 3.49
CA LYS A 30 -30.19 34.33 2.50
C LYS A 30 -28.83 34.88 3.01
N GLY A 31 -27.90 35.12 2.09
CA GLY A 31 -26.60 35.74 2.39
C GLY A 31 -25.52 34.79 2.88
N LEU A 32 -25.78 33.48 3.00
CA LEU A 32 -24.75 32.50 3.30
C LEU A 32 -23.90 32.20 2.07
N THR A 33 -22.58 32.14 2.25
CA THR A 33 -21.66 31.58 1.24
C THR A 33 -21.95 30.07 1.03
N ARG A 34 -21.40 29.47 -0.02
CA ARG A 34 -21.52 28.03 -0.29
C ARG A 34 -21.02 27.21 0.90
N ALA A 35 -19.81 27.50 1.38
CA ALA A 35 -19.22 26.86 2.55
C ALA A 35 -20.12 27.00 3.81
N GLN A 36 -20.66 28.19 4.07
CA GLN A 36 -21.56 28.42 5.21
C GLN A 36 -22.86 27.61 5.10
N ARG A 37 -23.39 27.41 3.89
CA ARG A 37 -24.55 26.53 3.67
C ARG A 37 -24.22 25.08 4.00
N VAL A 38 -23.05 24.58 3.55
CA VAL A 38 -22.57 23.22 3.86
C VAL A 38 -22.39 23.05 5.37
N ILE A 39 -21.74 24.01 6.05
CA ILE A 39 -21.55 24.00 7.49
C ILE A 39 -22.91 23.98 8.22
N ALA A 40 -23.84 24.85 7.84
CA ALA A 40 -25.18 24.92 8.43
C ALA A 40 -25.99 23.64 8.23
N PHE A 41 -25.78 22.93 7.10
CA PHE A 41 -26.37 21.60 6.87
C PHE A 41 -25.77 20.58 7.83
N ILE A 42 -24.44 20.48 7.91
CA ILE A 42 -23.75 19.53 8.78
C ILE A 42 -24.15 19.78 10.26
N GLU A 43 -24.19 21.01 10.70
CA GLU A 43 -24.59 21.37 12.09
C GLU A 43 -26.07 21.13 12.38
N SER A 44 -26.90 20.90 11.36
CA SER A 44 -28.29 20.48 11.56
C SER A 44 -28.45 18.97 11.82
N LEU A 45 -27.40 18.18 11.52
CA LEU A 45 -27.41 16.73 11.77
C LEU A 45 -27.16 16.44 13.25
N GLN A 46 -27.57 15.24 13.69
CA GLN A 46 -27.29 14.74 15.04
C GLN A 46 -26.20 13.69 14.99
N ILE A 47 -25.26 13.75 15.93
CA ILE A 47 -24.26 12.69 16.13
C ILE A 47 -24.97 11.43 16.59
N THR A 48 -24.75 10.32 15.90
CA THR A 48 -25.51 9.07 16.09
C THR A 48 -24.79 8.04 16.94
N SER A 49 -23.48 8.24 17.22
CA SER A 49 -22.64 7.28 17.94
C SER A 49 -21.59 7.96 18.82
N GLY A 50 -21.00 7.19 19.74
CA GLY A 50 -19.90 7.65 20.59
C GLY A 50 -20.34 8.55 21.75
N ALA A 51 -19.37 9.23 22.37
CA ALA A 51 -19.56 10.04 23.58
C ALA A 51 -20.50 11.25 23.39
N HIS A 52 -20.72 11.67 22.15
CA HIS A 52 -21.58 12.81 21.80
C HIS A 52 -22.89 12.41 21.13
N ALA A 53 -23.27 11.12 21.15
CA ALA A 53 -24.53 10.65 20.58
C ALA A 53 -25.75 11.44 21.08
N GLY A 54 -26.66 11.78 20.15
CA GLY A 54 -27.84 12.58 20.41
C GLY A 54 -27.63 14.09 20.46
N ARG A 55 -26.39 14.58 20.40
CA ARG A 55 -26.08 16.03 20.32
C ARG A 55 -26.04 16.49 18.87
N PRO A 56 -26.31 17.79 18.60
CA PRO A 56 -26.07 18.36 17.26
C PRO A 56 -24.61 18.18 16.84
N PHE A 57 -24.40 17.95 15.56
CA PHE A 57 -23.05 17.92 14.98
C PHE A 57 -22.44 19.32 15.11
N LYS A 58 -21.34 19.45 15.83
CA LYS A 58 -20.61 20.70 15.96
C LYS A 58 -19.40 20.66 15.03
N VAL A 59 -19.38 21.52 14.01
CA VAL A 59 -18.23 21.70 13.13
C VAL A 59 -17.14 22.43 13.92
N ARG A 60 -15.96 21.79 14.10
CA ARG A 60 -14.78 22.34 14.79
C ARG A 60 -14.05 23.29 13.86
N ASP A 61 -13.21 24.15 14.41
CA ASP A 61 -12.52 25.17 13.64
C ASP A 61 -11.67 24.56 12.52
N TRP A 62 -10.90 23.51 12.80
CA TRP A 62 -10.12 22.81 11.78
C TRP A 62 -10.99 22.17 10.66
N GLN A 63 -12.19 21.68 10.98
CA GLN A 63 -13.14 21.18 9.98
C GLN A 63 -13.74 22.32 9.18
N ARG A 64 -13.99 23.46 9.83
CA ARG A 64 -14.49 24.67 9.19
C ARG A 64 -13.50 25.18 8.15
N GLU A 65 -12.23 25.30 8.51
CA GLU A 65 -11.16 25.71 7.59
C GLU A 65 -11.10 24.82 6.34
N ILE A 66 -11.20 23.51 6.52
CA ILE A 66 -11.24 22.55 5.39
C ILE A 66 -12.46 22.81 4.51
N ILE A 67 -13.66 22.93 5.11
CA ILE A 67 -14.90 23.14 4.36
C ILE A 67 -14.85 24.48 3.61
N GLU A 68 -14.38 25.56 4.25
CA GLU A 68 -14.26 26.88 3.63
C GLU A 68 -13.29 26.85 2.45
N ALA A 69 -12.16 26.16 2.56
CA ALA A 69 -11.20 26.01 1.47
C ALA A 69 -11.76 25.17 0.30
N VAL A 70 -12.38 24.02 0.60
CA VAL A 70 -12.91 23.09 -0.43
C VAL A 70 -14.12 23.68 -1.16
N TYR A 71 -14.99 24.41 -0.46
CA TYR A 71 -16.20 25.00 -1.05
C TYR A 71 -16.02 26.48 -1.44
N ARG A 72 -14.77 26.94 -1.62
CA ARG A 72 -14.45 28.26 -2.14
C ARG A 72 -15.03 28.44 -3.54
N GLU A 73 -15.63 29.60 -3.77
CA GLU A 73 -16.26 29.96 -5.05
C GLU A 73 -15.52 31.14 -5.71
N GLU A 74 -15.41 31.07 -7.03
CA GLU A 74 -15.03 32.18 -7.91
C GLU A 74 -16.08 32.23 -9.04
N ASP A 75 -16.61 33.43 -9.31
CA ASP A 75 -17.68 33.62 -10.30
C ASP A 75 -18.90 32.71 -10.13
N GLY A 76 -19.25 32.38 -8.87
CA GLY A 76 -20.38 31.52 -8.53
C GLY A 76 -20.16 30.03 -8.79
N LYS A 77 -18.91 29.61 -9.08
CA LYS A 77 -18.53 28.22 -9.28
C LYS A 77 -17.51 27.80 -8.24
N ARG A 78 -17.61 26.56 -7.77
CA ARG A 78 -16.60 26.00 -6.89
C ARG A 78 -15.29 25.81 -7.64
N VAL A 79 -14.20 26.31 -7.07
CA VAL A 79 -12.86 26.22 -7.65
C VAL A 79 -12.29 24.82 -7.46
N VAL A 80 -12.34 24.29 -6.22
CA VAL A 80 -11.74 23.00 -5.88
C VAL A 80 -12.53 21.82 -6.48
N ARG A 81 -11.83 20.94 -7.16
CA ARG A 81 -12.35 19.71 -7.77
C ARG A 81 -11.88 18.47 -7.04
N ASN A 82 -10.66 18.51 -6.51
CA ASN A 82 -10.03 17.44 -5.78
C ASN A 82 -9.56 17.94 -4.42
N ALA A 83 -9.85 17.19 -3.38
CA ALA A 83 -9.42 17.50 -2.02
C ALA A 83 -8.80 16.29 -1.35
N LEU A 84 -7.65 16.48 -0.70
CA LEU A 84 -6.98 15.50 0.13
C LEU A 84 -7.09 15.92 1.59
N LEU A 85 -7.64 15.03 2.43
CA LEU A 85 -7.56 15.12 3.89
C LEU A 85 -6.82 13.90 4.43
N THR A 86 -5.58 14.08 4.87
CA THR A 86 -4.86 13.04 5.59
C THR A 86 -4.68 13.44 7.05
N ILE A 87 -5.12 12.56 7.94
CA ILE A 87 -5.22 12.82 9.38
C ILE A 87 -5.16 11.50 10.15
N PRO A 88 -4.58 11.44 11.36
CA PRO A 88 -4.52 10.23 12.18
C PRO A 88 -5.87 9.53 12.37
N ARG A 89 -5.83 8.26 12.76
CA ARG A 89 -7.04 7.48 13.11
C ARG A 89 -7.80 8.12 14.27
N LYS A 90 -9.12 7.84 14.34
CA LYS A 90 -10.05 8.31 15.38
C LYS A 90 -10.28 9.84 15.39
N SER A 91 -9.97 10.52 14.31
CA SER A 91 -10.21 11.97 14.12
C SER A 91 -11.57 12.30 13.49
N GLY A 92 -12.55 11.37 13.52
CA GLY A 92 -13.91 11.63 13.04
C GLY A 92 -14.06 11.70 11.51
N LYS A 93 -13.10 11.16 10.75
CA LYS A 93 -13.08 11.17 9.27
C LYS A 93 -14.37 10.68 8.66
N THR A 94 -14.83 9.50 9.06
CA THR A 94 -16.02 8.83 8.49
C THR A 94 -17.29 9.64 8.73
N ALA A 95 -17.46 10.23 9.93
CA ALA A 95 -18.61 11.05 10.23
C ALA A 95 -18.64 12.34 9.40
N LEU A 96 -17.49 13.01 9.22
CA LEU A 96 -17.38 14.18 8.36
C LEU A 96 -17.66 13.82 6.89
N ALA A 97 -17.08 12.73 6.38
CA ALA A 97 -17.31 12.23 5.03
C ALA A 97 -18.77 11.87 4.78
N ALA A 98 -19.42 11.20 5.73
CA ALA A 98 -20.84 10.85 5.64
C ALA A 98 -21.75 12.09 5.64
N ALA A 99 -21.45 13.09 6.48
CA ALA A 99 -22.18 14.35 6.51
C ALA A 99 -22.03 15.13 5.19
N LEU A 100 -20.83 15.18 4.60
CA LEU A 100 -20.58 15.78 3.29
C LEU A 100 -21.30 15.00 2.18
N ALA A 101 -21.24 13.66 2.19
CA ALA A 101 -21.94 12.84 1.21
C ALA A 101 -23.47 13.03 1.29
N LEU A 102 -24.03 13.14 2.49
CA LEU A 102 -25.44 13.44 2.68
C LEU A 102 -25.79 14.85 2.23
N CYS A 103 -24.90 15.83 2.41
CA CYS A 103 -25.03 17.19 1.92
C CYS A 103 -25.13 17.24 0.38
N HIS A 104 -24.36 16.42 -0.33
CA HIS A 104 -24.41 16.28 -1.78
C HIS A 104 -25.58 15.41 -2.28
N LEU A 105 -26.18 14.60 -1.41
CA LEU A 105 -27.34 13.78 -1.78
C LEU A 105 -28.66 14.57 -1.64
N VAL A 106 -28.85 15.27 -0.51
CA VAL A 106 -30.16 15.90 -0.14
C VAL A 106 -30.02 17.32 0.36
N GLY A 107 -28.80 17.81 0.58
CA GLY A 107 -28.52 19.13 1.17
C GLY A 107 -28.33 20.24 0.11
N PRO A 108 -27.65 21.33 0.48
CA PRO A 108 -27.43 22.49 -0.40
C PRO A 108 -26.57 22.19 -1.64
N GLU A 109 -25.80 21.10 -1.64
CA GLU A 109 -24.95 20.68 -2.76
C GLU A 109 -25.60 19.59 -3.66
N ALA A 110 -26.86 19.23 -3.39
CA ALA A 110 -27.55 18.18 -4.16
C ALA A 110 -27.87 18.66 -5.58
N GLU A 111 -27.46 17.88 -6.56
CA GLU A 111 -27.80 18.06 -7.97
C GLU A 111 -29.06 17.26 -8.36
N GLN A 112 -29.76 17.68 -9.39
CA GLN A 112 -30.82 16.84 -9.99
C GLN A 112 -30.19 15.59 -10.60
N ARG A 113 -30.67 14.41 -10.19
CA ARG A 113 -30.12 13.11 -10.58
C ARG A 113 -28.61 13.00 -10.34
N GLY A 114 -28.14 13.61 -9.25
CA GLY A 114 -26.75 13.56 -8.82
C GLY A 114 -26.35 12.14 -8.45
N GLN A 115 -25.08 11.81 -8.65
CA GLN A 115 -24.51 10.53 -8.22
C GLN A 115 -23.46 10.80 -7.16
N VAL A 116 -23.76 10.39 -5.95
CA VAL A 116 -22.83 10.42 -4.80
C VAL A 116 -22.24 9.03 -4.66
N VAL A 117 -20.92 8.93 -4.64
CA VAL A 117 -20.20 7.66 -4.58
C VAL A 117 -19.22 7.67 -3.42
N SER A 118 -19.21 6.62 -2.61
CA SER A 118 -18.07 6.33 -1.75
C SER A 118 -17.36 5.07 -2.21
N ALA A 119 -16.05 5.04 -2.07
CA ALA A 119 -15.24 3.90 -2.43
C ALA A 119 -14.27 3.56 -1.29
N ALA A 120 -14.08 2.27 -1.00
CA ALA A 120 -13.20 1.77 0.05
C ALA A 120 -12.50 0.47 -0.38
N ALA A 121 -11.49 0.03 0.37
CA ALA A 121 -10.70 -1.15 0.08
C ALA A 121 -11.54 -2.44 -0.04
N ASP A 122 -12.56 -2.58 0.80
CA ASP A 122 -13.45 -3.74 0.82
C ASP A 122 -14.90 -3.35 1.13
N ARG A 123 -15.81 -4.33 0.99
CA ARG A 123 -17.25 -4.13 1.18
C ARG A 123 -17.63 -3.75 2.63
N ASN A 124 -16.92 -4.22 3.63
CA ASN A 124 -17.22 -3.91 5.02
C ASN A 124 -16.84 -2.46 5.32
N GLN A 125 -15.68 -2.01 4.86
CA GLN A 125 -15.24 -0.61 4.94
C GLN A 125 -16.22 0.32 4.20
N ALA A 126 -16.59 -0.01 2.95
CA ALA A 126 -17.57 0.75 2.19
C ALA A 126 -18.93 0.86 2.91
N SER A 127 -19.31 -0.15 3.70
CA SER A 127 -20.54 -0.15 4.47
C SER A 127 -20.54 0.82 5.65
N LEU A 128 -19.38 1.23 6.17
CA LEU A 128 -19.28 2.14 7.33
C LEU A 128 -19.85 3.51 6.98
N LEU A 129 -19.45 4.08 5.85
CA LEU A 129 -19.96 5.38 5.41
C LEU A 129 -21.45 5.34 5.09
N TYR A 130 -21.92 4.27 4.42
CA TYR A 130 -23.35 4.05 4.19
C TYR A 130 -24.16 4.02 5.48
N ASN A 131 -23.70 3.26 6.50
CA ASN A 131 -24.40 3.13 7.76
C ASN A 131 -24.46 4.46 8.52
N GLU A 132 -23.38 5.25 8.49
CA GLU A 132 -23.33 6.56 9.13
C GLU A 132 -24.25 7.57 8.41
N MET A 133 -24.25 7.61 7.07
CA MET A 133 -25.21 8.41 6.30
C MET A 133 -26.65 8.06 6.61
N LYS A 134 -26.96 6.75 6.68
CA LYS A 134 -28.30 6.26 7.03
C LYS A 134 -28.70 6.68 8.44
N ALA A 135 -27.77 6.59 9.40
CA ALA A 135 -28.02 6.97 10.77
C ALA A 135 -28.32 8.48 10.89
N PHE A 136 -27.52 9.34 10.25
CA PHE A 136 -27.78 10.78 10.16
C PHE A 136 -29.16 11.08 9.55
N ALA A 137 -29.48 10.43 8.44
CA ALA A 137 -30.76 10.65 7.75
C ALA A 137 -31.95 10.24 8.60
N LEU A 138 -31.88 9.09 9.30
CA LEU A 138 -32.96 8.58 10.14
C LEU A 138 -33.16 9.43 11.40
N ALA A 139 -32.16 10.17 11.85
CA ALA A 139 -32.27 11.10 12.96
C ALA A 139 -33.04 12.40 12.62
N ASP A 140 -33.22 12.72 11.32
CA ASP A 140 -34.02 13.85 10.83
C ASP A 140 -35.22 13.34 10.02
N GLY A 141 -36.43 13.43 10.58
CA GLY A 141 -37.65 12.89 9.95
C GLY A 141 -37.92 13.44 8.55
N ASP A 142 -37.66 14.72 8.31
CA ASP A 142 -37.90 15.34 6.98
C ASP A 142 -36.91 14.81 5.93
N ILE A 143 -35.67 14.45 6.33
CA ILE A 143 -34.68 13.81 5.46
C ILE A 143 -35.06 12.34 5.26
N ALA A 144 -35.40 11.63 6.33
CA ALA A 144 -35.77 10.22 6.28
C ALA A 144 -36.96 9.95 5.35
N ASP A 145 -37.99 10.81 5.39
CA ASP A 145 -39.24 10.65 4.62
C ASP A 145 -39.03 10.71 3.10
N ARG A 146 -37.96 11.34 2.64
CA ARG A 146 -37.65 11.46 1.21
C ARG A 146 -36.64 10.44 0.68
N LEU A 147 -36.00 9.67 1.58
CA LEU A 147 -34.94 8.73 1.22
C LEU A 147 -35.43 7.28 1.16
N ILE A 148 -35.00 6.58 0.14
CA ILE A 148 -35.22 5.13 -0.05
C ILE A 148 -33.90 4.41 0.21
N PHE A 149 -33.86 3.59 1.27
CA PHE A 149 -32.68 2.82 1.66
C PHE A 149 -32.72 1.40 1.07
N ARG A 150 -31.63 0.98 0.40
CA ARG A 150 -31.44 -0.38 -0.11
C ARG A 150 -30.26 -1.02 0.63
N ASP A 151 -30.50 -1.53 1.82
CA ASP A 151 -29.45 -2.04 2.72
C ASP A 151 -28.55 -3.11 2.10
N PHE A 152 -29.11 -4.02 1.33
CA PHE A 152 -28.35 -5.09 0.67
C PHE A 152 -27.35 -4.54 -0.35
N LYS A 153 -27.75 -3.52 -1.13
CA LYS A 153 -26.92 -2.89 -2.17
C LYS A 153 -26.03 -1.78 -1.63
N LYS A 154 -26.27 -1.32 -0.39
CA LYS A 154 -25.64 -0.12 0.18
C LYS A 154 -25.88 1.13 -0.69
N GLU A 155 -27.13 1.30 -1.11
CA GLU A 155 -27.60 2.42 -1.92
C GLU A 155 -28.66 3.22 -1.15
N ILE A 156 -28.65 4.54 -1.36
CA ILE A 156 -29.67 5.48 -0.89
C ILE A 156 -30.15 6.29 -2.11
N GLU A 157 -31.46 6.44 -2.27
CA GLU A 157 -32.05 7.23 -3.33
C GLU A 157 -32.90 8.35 -2.73
N ASP A 158 -32.70 9.57 -3.20
CA ASP A 158 -33.60 10.69 -2.90
C ASP A 158 -34.77 10.71 -3.90
N ALA A 159 -35.96 10.40 -3.41
CA ALA A 159 -37.17 10.33 -4.22
C ALA A 159 -37.58 11.68 -4.83
N VAL A 160 -37.05 12.81 -4.32
CA VAL A 160 -37.40 14.16 -4.78
C VAL A 160 -36.56 14.58 -5.98
N THR A 161 -35.24 14.42 -5.89
CA THR A 161 -34.30 14.81 -6.95
C THR A 161 -33.92 13.67 -7.89
N GLY A 162 -34.19 12.42 -7.50
CA GLY A 162 -33.69 11.22 -8.19
C GLY A 162 -32.18 11.01 -8.02
N SER A 163 -31.56 11.73 -7.09
CA SER A 163 -30.14 11.56 -6.79
C SER A 163 -29.90 10.27 -6.03
N THR A 164 -28.75 9.65 -6.27
CA THR A 164 -28.41 8.35 -5.68
C THR A 164 -27.06 8.39 -4.97
N TYR A 165 -26.97 7.70 -3.85
CA TYR A 165 -25.70 7.34 -3.23
C TYR A 165 -25.43 5.86 -3.42
N ARG A 166 -24.19 5.51 -3.68
CA ARG A 166 -23.74 4.12 -3.83
C ARG A 166 -22.37 3.91 -3.19
N ALA A 167 -22.25 2.86 -2.36
CA ALA A 167 -20.96 2.40 -1.83
C ALA A 167 -20.31 1.40 -2.79
N LEU A 168 -19.04 1.65 -3.17
CA LEU A 168 -18.22 0.78 -4.02
C LEU A 168 -17.12 0.14 -3.19
N SER A 169 -16.73 -1.07 -3.56
CA SER A 169 -15.53 -1.74 -3.08
C SER A 169 -14.56 -2.00 -4.24
N SER A 170 -13.35 -2.46 -3.95
CA SER A 170 -12.20 -2.60 -4.86
C SER A 170 -12.44 -3.36 -6.18
N ASP A 171 -13.63 -3.92 -6.41
CA ASP A 171 -14.04 -4.46 -7.73
C ASP A 171 -14.22 -3.32 -8.74
N GLY A 172 -13.12 -2.77 -9.26
CA GLY A 172 -13.08 -1.62 -10.19
C GLY A 172 -13.98 -1.74 -11.42
N LYS A 173 -14.37 -2.95 -11.81
CA LYS A 173 -15.30 -3.20 -12.93
C LYS A 173 -16.66 -2.53 -12.77
N LYS A 174 -17.08 -2.16 -11.56
CA LYS A 174 -18.37 -1.51 -11.28
C LYS A 174 -18.32 0.03 -11.35
N ALA A 175 -17.13 0.62 -11.44
CA ALA A 175 -16.96 2.07 -11.54
C ALA A 175 -17.14 2.61 -12.98
N HIS A 176 -17.03 1.74 -13.99
CA HIS A 176 -17.24 2.13 -15.38
C HIS A 176 -18.70 2.49 -15.66
N GLY A 177 -18.92 3.62 -16.32
CA GLY A 177 -20.26 4.13 -16.66
C GLY A 177 -20.91 5.01 -15.59
N LEU A 178 -20.22 5.33 -14.51
CA LEU A 178 -20.66 6.34 -13.54
C LEU A 178 -20.36 7.75 -14.04
N SER A 179 -21.16 8.71 -13.57
CA SER A 179 -20.94 10.15 -13.75
C SER A 179 -21.20 10.86 -12.42
N PRO A 180 -20.29 10.68 -11.42
CA PRO A 180 -20.51 11.17 -10.09
C PRO A 180 -20.39 12.68 -9.99
N SER A 181 -21.28 13.29 -9.21
CA SER A 181 -21.19 14.69 -8.78
C SER A 181 -20.34 14.84 -7.53
N PHE A 182 -20.26 13.76 -6.70
CA PHE A 182 -19.46 13.73 -5.48
C PHE A 182 -18.88 12.34 -5.27
N ILE A 183 -17.58 12.29 -4.94
CA ILE A 183 -16.86 11.05 -4.65
C ILE A 183 -16.14 11.19 -3.32
N VAL A 184 -16.22 10.16 -2.49
CA VAL A 184 -15.37 9.98 -1.31
C VAL A 184 -14.51 8.73 -1.49
N ALA A 185 -13.19 8.88 -1.59
CA ALA A 185 -12.24 7.79 -1.44
C ALA A 185 -11.86 7.66 0.05
N ASP A 186 -12.40 6.64 0.70
CA ASP A 186 -12.19 6.41 2.13
C ASP A 186 -11.06 5.40 2.36
N GLU A 187 -10.16 5.72 3.31
CA GLU A 187 -8.99 4.93 3.70
C GLU A 187 -8.14 4.47 2.49
N LEU A 188 -7.82 5.41 1.58
CA LEU A 188 -7.04 5.15 0.36
C LEU A 188 -5.70 4.46 0.64
N ALA A 189 -5.10 4.67 1.81
CA ALA A 189 -3.87 3.97 2.23
C ALA A 189 -4.01 2.44 2.29
N GLN A 190 -5.24 1.91 2.35
CA GLN A 190 -5.52 0.47 2.41
C GLN A 190 -5.88 -0.13 1.04
N TRP A 191 -5.98 0.68 -0.02
CA TRP A 191 -6.38 0.18 -1.34
C TRP A 191 -5.23 -0.59 -1.99
N ARG A 192 -5.59 -1.73 -2.61
CA ARG A 192 -4.65 -2.53 -3.38
C ARG A 192 -4.82 -2.21 -4.87
N GLY A 193 -3.74 -1.78 -5.51
CA GLY A 193 -3.75 -1.38 -6.91
C GLY A 193 -4.37 0.00 -7.14
N ARG A 194 -4.42 0.42 -8.39
CA ARG A 194 -4.92 1.74 -8.79
C ARG A 194 -6.15 1.72 -9.72
N GLU A 195 -6.64 0.55 -10.12
CA GLU A 195 -7.70 0.41 -11.12
C GLU A 195 -8.98 1.13 -10.70
N LEU A 196 -9.40 0.99 -9.43
CA LEU A 196 -10.58 1.68 -8.91
C LEU A 196 -10.35 3.20 -8.82
N TRP A 197 -9.16 3.62 -8.41
CA TRP A 197 -8.79 5.03 -8.34
C TRP A 197 -8.86 5.69 -9.72
N ASP A 198 -8.19 5.12 -10.71
CA ASP A 198 -8.14 5.63 -12.09
C ASP A 198 -9.53 5.68 -12.72
N ALA A 199 -10.37 4.65 -12.49
CA ALA A 199 -11.75 4.63 -12.95
C ALA A 199 -12.60 5.74 -12.33
N LEU A 200 -12.42 6.05 -11.04
CA LEU A 200 -13.14 7.12 -10.36
C LEU A 200 -12.68 8.52 -10.79
N VAL A 201 -11.38 8.75 -10.89
CA VAL A 201 -10.81 10.04 -11.33
C VAL A 201 -11.31 10.39 -12.74
N THR A 202 -11.32 9.41 -13.64
CA THR A 202 -11.76 9.61 -15.02
C THR A 202 -13.28 9.69 -15.18
N SER A 203 -14.07 9.28 -14.18
CA SER A 203 -15.55 9.25 -14.26
C SER A 203 -16.22 10.62 -14.09
N THR A 204 -15.49 11.64 -13.63
CA THR A 204 -16.05 12.95 -13.26
C THR A 204 -16.32 13.90 -14.44
N GLY A 205 -15.79 13.61 -15.63
CA GLY A 205 -15.74 14.52 -16.78
C GLY A 205 -17.07 15.03 -17.33
N ALA A 206 -18.19 14.37 -17.01
CA ALA A 206 -19.53 14.76 -17.50
C ALA A 206 -20.29 15.72 -16.56
N ARG A 207 -19.73 16.06 -15.39
CA ARG A 207 -20.35 16.97 -14.42
C ARG A 207 -19.71 18.36 -14.48
N ALA A 208 -20.53 19.38 -14.26
CA ALA A 208 -20.07 20.77 -14.30
C ALA A 208 -19.12 21.07 -13.12
N GLU A 209 -19.48 20.63 -11.92
CA GLU A 209 -18.70 20.89 -10.68
C GLU A 209 -18.55 19.60 -9.84
N PRO A 210 -17.89 18.54 -10.35
CA PRO A 210 -17.67 17.34 -9.54
C PRO A 210 -16.71 17.65 -8.39
N LEU A 211 -16.88 16.95 -7.27
CA LEU A 211 -15.95 17.02 -6.14
C LEU A 211 -15.48 15.62 -5.76
N PHE A 212 -14.18 15.43 -5.79
CA PHE A 212 -13.52 14.21 -5.35
C PHE A 212 -12.78 14.50 -4.03
N ILE A 213 -13.19 13.84 -2.94
CA ILE A 213 -12.52 13.98 -1.64
C ILE A 213 -11.85 12.66 -1.28
N THR A 214 -10.55 12.72 -1.01
CA THR A 214 -9.77 11.61 -0.45
C THR A 214 -9.60 11.83 1.04
N ILE A 215 -10.01 10.85 1.85
CA ILE A 215 -9.87 10.89 3.31
C ILE A 215 -9.17 9.62 3.79
N SER A 216 -7.96 9.76 4.37
CA SER A 216 -7.16 8.61 4.78
C SER A 216 -6.14 8.98 5.85
N THR A 217 -5.53 7.97 6.47
CA THR A 217 -4.18 8.10 7.04
C THR A 217 -3.15 8.06 5.91
N GLN A 218 -1.90 8.45 6.20
CA GLN A 218 -0.81 8.19 5.26
C GLN A 218 -0.55 6.70 5.08
N SER A 219 0.12 6.34 4.00
CA SER A 219 0.53 4.96 3.70
C SER A 219 1.97 4.75 4.10
N ALA A 220 2.28 3.55 4.59
CA ALA A 220 3.65 3.09 4.80
C ALA A 220 4.35 2.74 3.48
N ASP A 221 3.58 2.40 2.44
CA ASP A 221 4.10 2.08 1.11
C ASP A 221 4.34 3.38 0.31
N PRO A 222 5.60 3.72 -0.02
CA PRO A 222 5.94 4.94 -0.77
C PRO A 222 5.42 4.93 -2.21
N HIS A 223 5.06 3.76 -2.75
CA HIS A 223 4.58 3.58 -4.13
C HIS A 223 3.05 3.53 -4.21
N SER A 224 2.36 3.56 -3.09
CA SER A 224 0.89 3.56 -3.08
C SER A 224 0.30 4.82 -3.70
N VAL A 225 -0.92 4.71 -4.23
CA VAL A 225 -1.70 5.85 -4.73
C VAL A 225 -1.87 6.93 -3.65
N MET A 226 -2.00 6.53 -2.38
CA MET A 226 -2.10 7.47 -1.26
C MET A 226 -0.82 8.29 -1.11
N SER A 227 0.36 7.66 -1.13
CA SER A 227 1.65 8.36 -1.04
C SER A 227 1.91 9.26 -2.24
N GLU A 228 1.45 8.85 -3.44
CA GLU A 228 1.48 9.70 -4.63
C GLU A 228 0.62 10.95 -4.46
N THR A 229 -0.61 10.77 -3.95
CA THR A 229 -1.56 11.87 -3.72
C THR A 229 -1.05 12.83 -2.64
N VAL A 230 -0.40 12.32 -1.58
CA VAL A 230 0.23 13.15 -0.53
C VAL A 230 1.37 13.99 -1.11
N ARG A 231 2.30 13.38 -1.86
CA ARG A 231 3.41 14.13 -2.51
C ARG A 231 2.90 15.22 -3.45
N TYR A 232 1.83 14.93 -4.21
CA TYR A 232 1.20 15.94 -5.03
C TYR A 232 0.64 17.07 -4.18
N GLY A 233 -0.08 16.75 -3.09
CA GLY A 233 -0.59 17.73 -2.16
C GLY A 233 0.51 18.61 -1.51
N GLU A 234 1.62 18.01 -1.13
CA GLU A 234 2.80 18.71 -0.59
C GLU A 234 3.41 19.67 -1.64
N SER A 235 3.46 19.25 -2.91
CA SER A 235 3.97 20.10 -4.00
C SER A 235 3.07 21.32 -4.26
N VAL A 236 1.75 21.15 -4.11
CA VAL A 236 0.80 22.27 -4.21
C VAL A 236 0.92 23.20 -3.00
N LEU A 237 1.01 22.65 -1.78
CA LEU A 237 1.16 23.43 -0.55
C LEU A 237 2.47 24.23 -0.49
N SER A 238 3.56 23.68 -1.03
CA SER A 238 4.85 24.38 -1.11
C SER A 238 4.94 25.41 -2.23
N GLY A 239 3.94 25.48 -3.13
CA GLY A 239 3.95 26.33 -4.31
C GLY A 239 4.85 25.82 -5.45
N ALA A 240 5.38 24.59 -5.35
CA ALA A 240 6.13 23.97 -6.45
C ALA A 240 5.24 23.63 -7.65
N HIS A 241 3.93 23.43 -7.41
CA HIS A 241 2.91 23.29 -8.44
C HIS A 241 1.74 24.23 -8.15
N GLU A 242 1.31 25.00 -9.15
CA GLU A 242 0.10 25.81 -9.09
C GLU A 242 -1.09 24.98 -9.58
N ASP A 243 -1.94 24.53 -8.67
CA ASP A 243 -3.21 23.89 -8.99
C ASP A 243 -4.32 24.40 -8.06
N PRO A 244 -5.05 25.47 -8.45
CA PRO A 244 -6.14 26.01 -7.65
C PRO A 244 -7.33 25.05 -7.51
N THR A 245 -7.40 24.00 -8.35
CA THR A 245 -8.48 23.00 -8.32
C THR A 245 -8.21 21.87 -7.34
N PHE A 246 -7.01 21.80 -6.76
CA PHE A 246 -6.62 20.82 -5.76
C PHE A 246 -6.42 21.48 -4.39
N HIS A 247 -7.01 20.89 -3.36
CA HIS A 247 -6.80 21.33 -1.97
C HIS A 247 -6.23 20.19 -1.13
N ALA A 248 -5.16 20.42 -0.38
CA ALA A 248 -4.59 19.46 0.55
C ALA A 248 -4.63 19.96 1.98
N THR A 249 -5.07 19.10 2.90
CA THR A 249 -4.91 19.27 4.35
C THR A 249 -4.18 18.04 4.88
N ILE A 250 -2.97 18.24 5.40
CA ILE A 250 -2.07 17.17 5.84
C ILE A 250 -1.75 17.36 7.33
N TYR A 251 -2.42 16.57 8.17
CA TYR A 251 -2.13 16.50 9.61
C TYR A 251 -1.18 15.32 9.86
N THR A 252 0.11 15.59 9.96
CA THR A 252 1.18 14.63 10.21
C THR A 252 2.20 15.20 11.18
N ALA A 253 2.80 14.37 12.01
CA ALA A 253 3.96 14.78 12.78
C ALA A 253 5.22 14.73 11.90
N PRO A 254 6.18 15.67 12.02
CA PRO A 254 7.48 15.56 11.37
C PRO A 254 8.17 14.24 11.69
N LEU A 255 8.94 13.68 10.74
CA LEU A 255 9.58 12.37 10.92
C LEU A 255 10.63 12.36 12.03
N ASP A 256 11.28 13.50 12.26
CA ASP A 256 12.30 13.75 13.28
C ASP A 256 11.72 14.19 14.64
N ALA A 257 10.41 14.45 14.73
CA ALA A 257 9.77 14.81 15.99
C ALA A 257 9.77 13.62 16.98
N ASP A 258 9.94 13.95 18.27
CA ASP A 258 9.81 12.95 19.34
C ASP A 258 8.37 12.37 19.32
N PRO A 259 8.20 11.08 19.04
CA PRO A 259 6.88 10.45 18.97
C PRO A 259 6.21 10.31 20.35
N TRP A 260 6.95 10.54 21.42
CA TRP A 260 6.48 10.38 22.80
C TRP A 260 6.08 11.69 23.47
N ASP A 261 6.30 12.83 22.80
CA ASP A 261 5.94 14.15 23.29
C ASP A 261 4.47 14.48 22.99
N GLU A 262 3.72 14.89 24.03
CA GLU A 262 2.30 15.28 23.89
C GLU A 262 2.13 16.52 22.98
N ALA A 263 3.12 17.41 22.91
CA ALA A 263 3.08 18.55 21.98
C ALA A 263 3.07 18.06 20.51
N THR A 264 3.89 17.05 20.19
CA THR A 264 3.86 16.39 18.88
C THR A 264 2.50 15.80 18.58
N TRP A 265 1.85 15.17 19.59
CA TRP A 265 0.53 14.57 19.39
C TRP A 265 -0.54 15.63 19.09
N HIS A 266 -0.58 16.72 19.83
CA HIS A 266 -1.53 17.81 19.62
C HIS A 266 -1.34 18.49 18.26
N ALA A 267 -0.11 18.66 17.81
CA ALA A 267 0.20 19.30 16.53
C ALA A 267 -0.40 18.54 15.32
N CYS A 268 -0.42 17.20 15.35
CA CYS A 268 -0.95 16.40 14.25
C CYS A 268 -2.36 15.83 14.49
N ASN A 269 -2.94 16.01 15.69
CA ASN A 269 -4.27 15.51 16.05
C ASN A 269 -5.20 16.64 16.52
N PRO A 270 -5.84 17.38 15.61
CA PRO A 270 -6.68 18.52 15.99
C PRO A 270 -7.93 18.14 16.80
N ALA A 271 -8.29 16.86 16.85
CA ALA A 271 -9.41 16.34 17.65
C ALA A 271 -8.99 15.85 19.04
N LEU A 272 -7.69 15.87 19.38
CA LEU A 272 -7.16 15.33 20.63
C LEU A 272 -7.58 16.23 21.81
N GLY A 273 -8.16 15.57 22.84
CA GLY A 273 -8.71 16.27 24.01
C GLY A 273 -10.16 16.77 23.83
N ASP A 274 -10.73 16.72 22.62
CA ASP A 274 -12.16 16.93 22.37
C ASP A 274 -12.88 15.57 22.29
N PHE A 275 -13.10 15.04 21.09
CA PHE A 275 -13.74 13.73 20.94
C PHE A 275 -12.75 12.56 20.77
N ARG A 276 -11.46 12.84 20.61
CA ARG A 276 -10.40 11.85 20.69
C ARG A 276 -9.76 11.86 22.08
N SER A 277 -9.78 10.71 22.74
CA SER A 277 -9.27 10.58 24.12
C SER A 277 -7.76 10.73 24.18
N LEU A 278 -7.27 11.65 25.01
CA LEU A 278 -5.85 11.81 25.34
C LEU A 278 -5.34 10.64 26.19
N ASP A 279 -6.16 10.11 27.09
CA ASP A 279 -5.75 9.00 27.95
C ASP A 279 -5.56 7.70 27.16
N GLU A 280 -6.39 7.46 26.12
CA GLU A 280 -6.19 6.34 25.20
C GLU A 280 -4.87 6.49 24.43
N MET A 281 -4.56 7.71 23.99
CA MET A 281 -3.31 8.00 23.29
C MET A 281 -2.09 7.81 24.18
N ARG A 282 -2.14 8.27 25.45
CA ARG A 282 -1.09 8.03 26.45
C ARG A 282 -0.87 6.53 26.68
N ALA A 283 -1.95 5.76 26.83
CA ALA A 283 -1.85 4.31 27.03
C ALA A 283 -1.22 3.62 25.80
N ALA A 284 -1.61 4.01 24.59
CA ALA A 284 -1.03 3.48 23.36
C ALA A 284 0.46 3.84 23.22
N ALA A 285 0.86 5.06 23.55
CA ALA A 285 2.25 5.51 23.54
C ALA A 285 3.13 4.73 24.52
N VAL A 286 2.65 4.52 25.77
CA VAL A 286 3.36 3.70 26.76
C VAL A 286 3.59 2.27 26.27
N GLN A 287 2.59 1.66 25.64
CA GLN A 287 2.73 0.33 25.06
C GLN A 287 3.71 0.30 23.89
N ALA A 288 3.61 1.28 22.99
CA ALA A 288 4.48 1.37 21.81
C ALA A 288 5.94 1.63 22.19
N LYS A 289 6.19 2.47 23.19
CA LYS A 289 7.54 2.74 23.71
C LYS A 289 8.22 1.49 24.30
N ARG A 290 7.43 0.57 24.89
CA ARG A 290 7.94 -0.68 25.49
C ARG A 290 8.09 -1.82 24.49
N LEU A 291 7.41 -1.75 23.36
CA LEU A 291 7.34 -2.81 22.34
C LEU A 291 7.74 -2.24 20.97
N PRO A 292 9.02 -2.37 20.56
CA PRO A 292 9.52 -1.76 19.31
C PRO A 292 8.67 -2.10 18.08
N ALA A 293 8.12 -3.32 17.99
CA ALA A 293 7.20 -3.72 16.92
C ALA A 293 5.91 -2.89 16.86
N ARG A 294 5.53 -2.18 17.93
CA ARG A 294 4.35 -1.30 17.99
C ARG A 294 4.67 0.16 17.69
N GLU A 295 5.93 0.56 17.75
CA GLU A 295 6.31 1.95 17.49
C GLU A 295 5.93 2.39 16.07
N ALA A 296 6.28 1.59 15.06
CA ALA A 296 5.93 1.89 13.67
C ALA A 296 4.42 2.04 13.48
N SER A 297 3.61 1.15 14.09
CA SER A 297 2.15 1.26 14.05
C SER A 297 1.64 2.50 14.79
N PHE A 298 2.25 2.89 15.91
CA PHE A 298 1.91 4.10 16.64
C PHE A 298 2.21 5.34 15.79
N ARG A 299 3.41 5.43 15.22
CA ARG A 299 3.80 6.51 14.32
C ARG A 299 2.85 6.64 13.13
N LEU A 300 2.54 5.54 12.44
CA LEU A 300 1.65 5.56 11.27
C LEU A 300 0.21 5.93 11.64
N LEU A 301 -0.38 5.32 12.67
CA LEU A 301 -1.82 5.41 12.93
C LEU A 301 -2.21 6.55 13.87
N TYR A 302 -1.30 6.94 14.79
CA TYR A 302 -1.57 7.97 15.80
C TYR A 302 -0.91 9.31 15.47
N LEU A 303 0.23 9.28 14.77
CA LEU A 303 0.95 10.48 14.35
C LEU A 303 0.85 10.75 12.85
N ASN A 304 0.25 9.81 12.11
CA ASN A 304 0.10 9.87 10.64
C ASN A 304 1.43 9.99 9.89
N GLN A 305 2.52 9.53 10.50
CA GLN A 305 3.83 9.49 9.86
C GLN A 305 3.89 8.30 8.87
N PRO A 306 4.40 8.48 7.63
CA PRO A 306 4.51 7.40 6.63
C PRO A 306 5.71 6.48 6.94
N VAL A 307 5.70 5.87 8.13
CA VAL A 307 6.74 4.92 8.53
C VAL A 307 6.28 3.49 8.26
N ALA A 308 7.21 2.68 7.78
CA ALA A 308 6.96 1.27 7.55
C ALA A 308 6.56 0.57 8.86
N THR A 309 5.42 -0.12 8.83
CA THR A 309 4.93 -0.91 9.97
C THR A 309 5.65 -2.25 10.10
N GLU A 310 6.31 -2.70 9.04
CA GLU A 310 7.16 -3.88 9.02
C GLU A 310 8.62 -3.42 8.95
N ALA A 311 9.46 -3.94 9.84
CA ALA A 311 10.89 -3.61 9.82
C ALA A 311 11.51 -4.12 8.52
N ARG A 312 12.23 -3.26 7.81
CA ARG A 312 13.10 -3.72 6.72
C ARG A 312 14.07 -4.75 7.26
N PHE A 313 14.43 -5.70 6.43
CA PHE A 313 15.41 -6.72 6.81
C PHE A 313 16.74 -6.10 7.24
N ILE A 314 17.24 -5.13 6.46
CA ILE A 314 18.47 -4.37 6.74
C ILE A 314 18.20 -2.88 6.53
N ASN A 315 18.77 -2.03 7.35
CA ASN A 315 18.73 -0.59 7.12
C ASN A 315 19.79 -0.17 6.07
N ALA A 316 19.54 0.97 5.41
CA ALA A 316 20.41 1.44 4.34
C ALA A 316 21.86 1.76 4.79
N PRO A 317 22.10 2.40 5.95
CA PRO A 317 23.48 2.64 6.42
C PRO A 317 24.31 1.37 6.60
N ASP A 318 23.75 0.31 7.20
CA ASP A 318 24.48 -0.96 7.40
C ASP A 318 24.75 -1.67 6.08
N TRP A 319 23.79 -1.63 5.15
CA TRP A 319 23.98 -2.17 3.81
C TRP A 319 25.09 -1.45 3.05
N MET A 320 25.05 -0.11 2.99
CA MET A 320 26.05 0.70 2.29
C MET A 320 27.44 0.62 2.91
N ALA A 321 27.54 0.33 4.21
CA ALA A 321 28.83 0.10 4.86
C ALA A 321 29.55 -1.17 4.34
N CYS A 322 28.81 -2.07 3.71
CA CYS A 322 29.34 -3.29 3.06
C CYS A 322 29.72 -3.09 1.59
N GLU A 323 29.51 -1.90 1.02
CA GLU A 323 29.89 -1.60 -0.36
C GLU A 323 31.40 -1.37 -0.45
N ARG A 324 32.05 -2.06 -1.41
CA ARG A 324 33.47 -1.87 -1.72
C ARG A 324 33.71 -1.97 -3.24
N PRO A 325 34.64 -1.19 -3.78
CA PRO A 325 35.11 -1.43 -5.14
C PRO A 325 35.75 -2.82 -5.23
N MET A 326 35.21 -3.69 -6.06
CA MET A 326 35.67 -5.07 -6.24
C MET A 326 35.62 -5.40 -7.74
N ASP A 327 36.61 -6.14 -8.21
CA ASP A 327 36.59 -6.68 -9.58
C ASP A 327 36.49 -8.22 -9.48
N ILE A 328 35.49 -8.78 -10.10
CA ILE A 328 35.27 -10.22 -10.13
C ILE A 328 36.41 -10.96 -10.85
N ALA A 329 37.13 -10.30 -11.74
CA ALA A 329 38.28 -10.89 -12.44
C ALA A 329 39.42 -11.28 -11.49
N ASP A 330 39.56 -10.61 -10.35
CA ASP A 330 40.56 -10.92 -9.32
C ASP A 330 40.26 -12.26 -8.58
N LEU A 331 39.06 -12.81 -8.77
CA LEU A 331 38.62 -14.02 -8.13
C LEU A 331 38.71 -15.27 -9.02
N GLN A 332 39.30 -15.17 -10.20
CA GLN A 332 39.42 -16.28 -11.14
C GLN A 332 40.05 -17.52 -10.48
N GLY A 333 39.40 -18.68 -10.67
CA GLY A 333 39.80 -19.97 -10.09
C GLY A 333 39.52 -20.13 -8.59
N ARG A 334 38.96 -19.12 -7.90
CA ARG A 334 38.57 -19.23 -6.48
C ARG A 334 37.32 -20.07 -6.32
N LYS A 335 37.23 -20.70 -5.17
CA LYS A 335 36.03 -21.43 -4.71
C LYS A 335 34.91 -20.45 -4.41
N CYS A 336 33.70 -20.80 -4.86
CA CYS A 336 32.50 -20.03 -4.55
C CYS A 336 31.25 -20.90 -4.37
N TRP A 337 30.23 -20.34 -3.75
CA TRP A 337 28.92 -20.93 -3.56
C TRP A 337 27.88 -20.02 -4.18
N GLY A 338 26.86 -20.60 -4.81
CA GLY A 338 25.85 -19.86 -5.51
C GLY A 338 24.45 -20.02 -4.93
N GLY A 339 23.59 -19.04 -5.25
CA GLY A 339 22.16 -19.11 -5.08
C GLY A 339 21.45 -18.64 -6.31
N LEU A 340 20.45 -19.37 -6.78
CA LEU A 340 19.69 -19.08 -7.99
C LEU A 340 18.19 -19.01 -7.65
N ASP A 341 17.61 -17.84 -7.82
CA ASP A 341 16.17 -17.56 -7.66
C ASP A 341 15.54 -17.43 -9.05
N LEU A 342 14.82 -18.47 -9.48
CA LEU A 342 14.16 -18.53 -10.79
C LEU A 342 12.74 -17.95 -10.70
N SER A 343 12.46 -16.89 -11.44
CA SER A 343 11.11 -16.35 -11.57
C SER A 343 10.19 -17.26 -12.41
N SER A 344 8.88 -17.01 -12.29
CA SER A 344 7.89 -17.83 -13.00
C SER A 344 7.85 -17.60 -14.51
N THR A 345 7.82 -16.35 -14.97
CA THR A 345 7.74 -15.98 -16.40
C THR A 345 8.15 -14.54 -16.66
N THR A 346 7.69 -13.60 -15.84
CA THR A 346 7.81 -12.16 -16.12
C THR A 346 8.54 -11.38 -15.02
N ASP A 347 8.88 -12.02 -13.91
CA ASP A 347 9.60 -11.39 -12.81
C ASP A 347 11.11 -11.47 -12.98
N LEU A 348 11.84 -10.87 -12.03
CA LEU A 348 13.29 -10.89 -12.01
C LEU A 348 13.80 -12.31 -11.70
N THR A 349 14.70 -12.84 -12.51
CA THR A 349 15.53 -14.01 -12.16
C THR A 349 16.88 -13.51 -11.70
N ALA A 350 17.43 -14.08 -10.65
CA ALA A 350 18.71 -13.65 -10.10
C ALA A 350 19.61 -14.82 -9.71
N LEU A 351 20.90 -14.65 -9.95
CA LEU A 351 22.01 -15.48 -9.47
C LEU A 351 22.90 -14.65 -8.57
N ALA A 352 23.34 -15.22 -7.46
CA ALA A 352 24.40 -14.65 -6.65
C ALA A 352 25.52 -15.67 -6.44
N LEU A 353 26.76 -15.23 -6.45
CA LEU A 353 27.93 -16.01 -6.03
C LEU A 353 28.58 -15.34 -4.83
N VAL A 354 29.01 -16.13 -3.85
CA VAL A 354 29.78 -15.69 -2.70
C VAL A 354 31.13 -16.38 -2.68
N PHE A 355 32.17 -15.59 -2.48
CA PHE A 355 33.57 -16.00 -2.49
C PHE A 355 34.15 -15.81 -1.09
N PRO A 356 34.53 -16.88 -0.37
CA PRO A 356 35.26 -16.73 0.87
C PRO A 356 36.68 -16.24 0.63
N MET A 357 37.07 -15.23 1.40
CA MET A 357 38.40 -14.62 1.34
C MET A 357 39.30 -15.14 2.45
N ASP A 358 40.61 -14.98 2.27
CA ASP A 358 41.63 -15.51 3.19
C ASP A 358 41.59 -14.84 4.57
N ASP A 359 40.99 -13.63 4.66
CA ASP A 359 40.75 -12.88 5.89
C ASP A 359 39.46 -13.28 6.63
N GLY A 360 38.74 -14.28 6.12
CA GLY A 360 37.47 -14.78 6.68
C GLY A 360 36.25 -13.96 6.26
N THR A 361 36.40 -12.99 5.37
CA THR A 361 35.26 -12.24 4.80
C THR A 361 34.67 -12.93 3.57
N LEU A 362 33.48 -12.48 3.13
CA LEU A 362 32.82 -12.92 1.91
C LEU A 362 32.72 -11.75 0.92
N GLN A 363 33.01 -12.02 -0.35
CA GLN A 363 32.70 -11.11 -1.46
C GLN A 363 31.52 -11.66 -2.25
N ALA A 364 30.53 -10.82 -2.55
CA ALA A 364 29.31 -11.19 -3.22
C ALA A 364 29.14 -10.45 -4.54
N PHE A 365 28.77 -11.20 -5.59
CA PHE A 365 28.43 -10.66 -6.91
C PHE A 365 27.11 -11.21 -7.38
N THR A 366 26.35 -10.42 -8.14
CA THR A 366 25.00 -10.80 -8.59
C THR A 366 24.78 -10.53 -10.06
N TRP A 367 24.00 -11.41 -10.70
CA TRP A 367 23.50 -11.29 -12.06
C TRP A 367 21.98 -11.36 -12.04
N ALA A 368 21.34 -10.61 -12.91
CA ALA A 368 19.89 -10.57 -12.97
C ALA A 368 19.39 -10.55 -14.41
N TRP A 369 18.24 -11.18 -14.65
CA TRP A 369 17.60 -11.28 -15.96
C TRP A 369 16.16 -10.82 -15.89
N VAL A 370 15.72 -10.13 -16.93
CA VAL A 370 14.34 -9.69 -17.14
C VAL A 370 13.92 -9.93 -18.57
N PRO A 371 12.61 -10.11 -18.88
CA PRO A 371 12.14 -10.07 -20.27
C PRO A 371 12.42 -8.71 -20.89
N GLY A 372 12.97 -8.69 -22.11
CA GLY A 372 13.39 -7.48 -22.80
C GLY A 372 12.25 -6.72 -23.48
N ASP A 373 11.13 -7.38 -23.79
CA ASP A 373 9.98 -6.69 -24.38
C ASP A 373 9.35 -5.75 -23.35
N ASN A 374 9.03 -4.53 -23.80
CA ASN A 374 8.30 -3.52 -23.02
C ASN A 374 9.02 -3.04 -21.73
N LEU A 375 10.36 -2.97 -21.73
CA LEU A 375 11.12 -2.47 -20.57
C LEU A 375 10.68 -1.06 -20.14
N ALA A 376 10.37 -0.16 -21.09
CA ALA A 376 9.89 1.19 -20.79
C ALA A 376 8.50 1.19 -20.13
N GLU A 377 7.58 0.30 -20.55
CA GLU A 377 6.29 0.15 -19.90
C GLU A 377 6.42 -0.42 -18.48
N ARG A 378 7.38 -1.35 -18.30
CA ARG A 378 7.71 -1.91 -16.99
C ARG A 378 8.31 -0.86 -16.06
N GLU A 379 9.21 -0.01 -16.58
CA GLU A 379 9.76 1.14 -15.85
C GLU A 379 8.64 2.06 -15.31
N GLN A 380 7.68 2.41 -16.17
CA GLN A 380 6.54 3.26 -15.76
C GLN A 380 5.66 2.58 -14.71
N ARG A 381 5.40 1.29 -14.85
CA ARG A 381 4.56 0.51 -13.93
C ARG A 381 5.23 0.33 -12.57
N ASP A 382 6.49 -0.13 -12.58
CA ASP A 382 7.23 -0.56 -11.40
C ASP A 382 8.07 0.59 -10.80
N ARG A 383 8.23 1.73 -11.55
CA ARG A 383 9.08 2.88 -11.21
C ARG A 383 10.54 2.49 -10.95
N VAL A 384 11.02 1.50 -11.69
CA VAL A 384 12.36 0.94 -11.62
C VAL A 384 13.06 1.16 -12.95
N PRO A 385 14.28 1.72 -13.01
CA PRO A 385 14.94 2.13 -14.25
C PRO A 385 15.53 0.94 -15.04
N TYR A 386 14.70 -0.05 -15.38
CA TYR A 386 15.11 -1.25 -16.10
C TYR A 386 15.87 -0.96 -17.41
N PRO A 387 15.44 0.02 -18.26
CA PRO A 387 16.19 0.34 -19.47
C PRO A 387 17.59 0.87 -19.18
N LEU A 388 17.75 1.66 -18.11
CA LEU A 388 19.05 2.17 -17.66
C LEU A 388 19.93 1.01 -17.18
N TRP A 389 19.41 0.16 -16.32
CA TRP A 389 20.14 -0.99 -15.80
C TRP A 389 20.55 -1.99 -16.88
N ALA A 390 19.68 -2.20 -17.89
CA ALA A 390 20.02 -3.04 -19.04
C ALA A 390 21.14 -2.42 -19.90
N ARG A 391 21.11 -1.11 -20.14
CA ARG A 391 22.15 -0.38 -20.86
C ARG A 391 23.51 -0.42 -20.14
N ASP A 392 23.45 -0.28 -18.79
CA ASP A 392 24.65 -0.23 -17.96
C ASP A 392 25.15 -1.64 -17.58
N GLY A 393 24.51 -2.72 -18.10
CA GLY A 393 24.93 -4.11 -17.90
C GLY A 393 24.60 -4.68 -16.51
N LEU A 394 23.78 -3.98 -15.70
CA LEU A 394 23.38 -4.43 -14.37
C LEU A 394 22.30 -5.52 -14.40
N ILE A 395 21.54 -5.59 -15.50
CA ILE A 395 20.59 -6.66 -15.79
C ILE A 395 20.72 -7.10 -17.25
N THR A 396 20.47 -8.37 -17.51
CA THR A 396 20.38 -8.91 -18.88
C THR A 396 18.91 -8.93 -19.32
N ALA A 397 18.58 -8.14 -20.33
CA ALA A 397 17.28 -8.15 -20.99
C ALA A 397 17.22 -9.29 -22.02
N THR A 398 16.50 -10.36 -21.71
CA THR A 398 16.35 -11.51 -22.63
C THR A 398 15.27 -11.22 -23.67
N PRO A 399 15.42 -11.64 -24.93
CA PRO A 399 14.40 -11.43 -25.96
C PRO A 399 13.04 -12.02 -25.57
N GLY A 400 11.96 -11.29 -25.91
CA GLY A 400 10.59 -11.77 -25.68
C GLY A 400 9.96 -11.27 -24.38
N ARG A 401 8.73 -11.75 -24.13
CA ARG A 401 7.88 -11.36 -22.98
C ARG A 401 8.08 -12.23 -21.75
N ALA A 402 8.87 -13.28 -21.85
CA ALA A 402 9.26 -14.17 -20.77
C ALA A 402 10.78 -14.31 -20.75
N ILE A 403 11.35 -14.63 -19.57
CA ILE A 403 12.81 -14.83 -19.47
C ILE A 403 13.20 -16.07 -20.28
N ASP A 404 14.12 -15.88 -21.21
CA ASP A 404 14.76 -16.99 -21.93
C ASP A 404 15.86 -17.60 -21.05
N ARG A 405 15.64 -18.82 -20.62
CA ARG A 405 16.55 -19.55 -19.72
C ARG A 405 17.90 -19.89 -20.37
N ALA A 406 17.99 -19.88 -21.69
CA ALA A 406 19.25 -20.09 -22.38
C ALA A 406 20.30 -19.05 -21.96
N TYR A 407 19.89 -17.81 -21.72
CA TYR A 407 20.78 -16.76 -21.22
C TYR A 407 21.31 -17.05 -19.82
N VAL A 408 20.48 -17.64 -18.95
CA VAL A 408 20.88 -18.05 -17.59
C VAL A 408 21.88 -19.20 -17.68
N VAL A 409 21.59 -20.21 -18.53
CA VAL A 409 22.47 -21.38 -18.75
C VAL A 409 23.83 -20.92 -19.32
N HIS A 410 23.82 -20.05 -20.32
CA HIS A 410 25.03 -19.50 -20.89
C HIS A 410 25.91 -18.82 -19.83
N GLN A 411 25.32 -17.91 -19.03
CA GLN A 411 26.05 -17.25 -17.95
C GLN A 411 26.58 -18.22 -16.91
N LEU A 412 25.81 -19.25 -16.54
CA LEU A 412 26.29 -20.30 -15.62
C LEU A 412 27.48 -21.06 -16.21
N GLY A 413 27.49 -21.32 -17.52
CA GLY A 413 28.63 -21.95 -18.22
C GLY A 413 29.87 -21.09 -18.21
N GLU A 414 29.74 -19.77 -18.49
CA GLU A 414 30.86 -18.83 -18.42
C GLU A 414 31.44 -18.76 -17.00
N LEU A 415 30.58 -18.68 -15.98
CA LEU A 415 31.00 -18.62 -14.58
C LEU A 415 31.64 -19.91 -14.09
N ALA A 416 31.15 -21.07 -14.54
CA ALA A 416 31.74 -22.38 -14.25
C ALA A 416 33.12 -22.57 -14.87
N ALA A 417 33.37 -21.93 -16.01
CA ALA A 417 34.69 -21.92 -16.64
C ALA A 417 35.69 -21.00 -15.93
N LEU A 418 35.20 -19.96 -15.24
CA LEU A 418 36.04 -18.96 -14.56
C LEU A 418 36.32 -19.30 -13.10
N PHE A 419 35.38 -19.92 -12.40
CA PHE A 419 35.40 -20.12 -10.96
C PHE A 419 35.21 -21.59 -10.55
N ASP A 420 35.73 -21.96 -9.38
CA ASP A 420 35.50 -23.29 -8.78
C ASP A 420 34.17 -23.28 -7.98
N ILE A 421 33.04 -23.41 -8.71
CA ILE A 421 31.70 -23.40 -8.13
C ILE A 421 31.44 -24.72 -7.38
N GLN A 422 31.43 -24.67 -6.05
CA GLN A 422 31.26 -25.85 -5.19
C GLN A 422 29.83 -26.38 -5.21
N ALA A 423 28.84 -25.47 -5.16
CA ALA A 423 27.42 -25.80 -5.27
C ALA A 423 26.60 -24.54 -5.54
N ILE A 424 25.39 -24.71 -6.10
CA ILE A 424 24.38 -23.66 -6.27
C ILE A 424 23.06 -24.11 -5.61
N ALA A 425 22.59 -23.34 -4.62
CA ALA A 425 21.27 -23.48 -4.04
C ALA A 425 20.20 -22.92 -5.00
N TYR A 426 19.09 -23.61 -5.16
CA TYR A 426 17.99 -23.15 -6.02
C TYR A 426 16.63 -23.42 -5.40
N ASP A 427 15.62 -22.61 -5.77
CA ASP A 427 14.22 -22.86 -5.40
C ASP A 427 13.69 -24.11 -6.15
N ARG A 428 13.04 -25.03 -5.44
CA ARG A 428 12.56 -26.33 -5.95
C ARG A 428 11.59 -26.22 -7.14
N TRP A 429 11.01 -25.06 -7.36
CA TRP A 429 10.05 -24.85 -8.42
C TRP A 429 10.73 -24.60 -9.78
N ARG A 430 10.37 -25.38 -10.81
CA ARG A 430 10.74 -25.16 -12.23
C ARG A 430 12.22 -25.33 -12.62
N ILE A 431 13.00 -26.06 -11.85
CA ILE A 431 14.43 -26.27 -12.12
C ILE A 431 14.69 -27.36 -13.20
N GLU A 432 13.74 -28.28 -13.43
CA GLU A 432 14.00 -29.47 -14.28
C GLU A 432 14.36 -29.10 -15.72
N ASP A 433 13.71 -28.07 -16.29
CA ASP A 433 14.06 -27.59 -17.63
C ASP A 433 15.49 -27.01 -17.66
N LEU A 434 15.88 -26.25 -16.63
CA LEU A 434 17.22 -25.68 -16.53
C LEU A 434 18.28 -26.76 -16.38
N LYS A 435 18.05 -27.79 -15.57
CA LYS A 435 18.95 -28.95 -15.43
C LYS A 435 19.15 -29.68 -16.74
N LYS A 436 18.07 -29.87 -17.51
CA LYS A 436 18.16 -30.48 -18.83
C LYS A 436 19.01 -29.63 -19.77
N MET A 437 18.78 -28.31 -19.82
CA MET A 437 19.55 -27.41 -20.67
C MET A 437 21.04 -27.40 -20.28
N LEU A 438 21.38 -27.38 -18.98
CA LEU A 438 22.76 -27.47 -18.51
C LEU A 438 23.42 -28.80 -18.95
N ALA A 439 22.70 -29.90 -18.84
CA ALA A 439 23.20 -31.23 -19.27
C ALA A 439 23.40 -31.27 -20.79
N ASP A 440 22.46 -30.71 -21.57
CA ASP A 440 22.56 -30.61 -23.04
C ASP A 440 23.76 -29.77 -23.48
N GLU A 441 24.15 -28.75 -22.71
CA GLU A 441 25.35 -27.91 -22.94
C GLU A 441 26.64 -28.50 -22.32
N GLY A 442 26.53 -29.63 -21.63
CA GLY A 442 27.68 -30.31 -20.99
C GLY A 442 28.21 -29.55 -19.75
N ILE A 443 27.39 -28.71 -19.13
CA ILE A 443 27.72 -27.97 -17.91
C ILE A 443 27.35 -28.80 -16.69
N ASP A 444 28.35 -29.26 -15.95
CA ASP A 444 28.17 -30.04 -14.72
C ASP A 444 28.29 -29.14 -13.49
N LEU A 445 27.18 -28.89 -12.81
CA LEU A 445 27.09 -28.08 -11.60
C LEU A 445 26.36 -28.82 -10.49
N ASN A 446 26.91 -28.76 -9.29
CA ASN A 446 26.28 -29.31 -8.09
C ASN A 446 25.10 -28.44 -7.66
N LEU A 447 23.87 -28.81 -8.08
CA LEU A 447 22.64 -28.07 -7.80
C LEU A 447 21.94 -28.64 -6.56
N ILE A 448 21.74 -27.80 -5.53
CA ILE A 448 21.13 -28.19 -4.24
C ILE A 448 19.78 -27.52 -4.09
N ALA A 449 18.73 -28.34 -3.90
CA ALA A 449 17.39 -27.84 -3.67
C ALA A 449 17.29 -27.12 -2.32
N TRP A 450 16.79 -25.86 -2.33
CA TRP A 450 16.63 -25.04 -1.15
C TRP A 450 15.15 -24.78 -0.86
N GLY A 451 14.75 -24.94 0.41
CA GLY A 451 13.37 -24.70 0.82
C GLY A 451 13.11 -23.23 1.12
N GLN A 452 11.95 -22.71 0.68
CA GLN A 452 11.51 -21.32 0.94
C GLN A 452 10.79 -21.17 2.30
N GLY A 453 10.76 -22.22 3.11
CA GLY A 453 10.17 -22.22 4.45
C GLY A 453 11.13 -21.72 5.54
N PHE A 454 10.59 -21.45 6.72
CA PHE A 454 11.34 -20.96 7.88
C PHE A 454 12.52 -21.86 8.27
N LYS A 455 12.40 -23.19 8.04
CA LYS A 455 13.44 -24.17 8.39
C LYS A 455 14.76 -23.94 7.65
N ASP A 456 14.68 -23.72 6.33
CA ASP A 456 15.87 -23.55 5.48
C ASP A 456 16.28 -22.07 5.41
N MET A 457 15.29 -21.16 5.36
CA MET A 457 15.55 -19.72 5.26
C MET A 457 15.98 -19.09 6.60
N GLY A 458 15.48 -19.53 7.73
CA GLY A 458 15.74 -18.90 9.03
C GLY A 458 17.23 -18.79 9.36
N PRO A 459 17.97 -19.89 9.38
CA PRO A 459 19.43 -19.84 9.64
C PRO A 459 20.19 -19.00 8.60
N ALA A 460 19.75 -18.99 7.33
CA ALA A 460 20.37 -18.20 6.29
C ALA A 460 20.12 -16.70 6.49
N VAL A 461 18.89 -16.30 6.90
CA VAL A 461 18.55 -14.91 7.25
C VAL A 461 19.44 -14.40 8.38
N ASP A 462 19.57 -15.19 9.46
CA ASP A 462 20.38 -14.80 10.61
C ASP A 462 21.87 -14.69 10.25
N ARG A 463 22.38 -15.58 9.38
CA ARG A 463 23.77 -15.53 8.89
C ARG A 463 24.03 -14.32 8.01
N LEU A 464 23.14 -14.04 7.06
CA LEU A 464 23.27 -12.90 6.16
C LEU A 464 23.21 -11.59 6.94
N GLU A 465 22.23 -11.43 7.85
CA GLU A 465 22.12 -10.26 8.72
C GLU A 465 23.38 -10.06 9.57
N SER A 466 23.86 -11.13 10.24
CA SER A 466 25.08 -11.06 11.04
C SER A 466 26.30 -10.67 10.20
N ALA A 467 26.41 -11.20 8.96
CA ALA A 467 27.53 -10.89 8.09
C ALA A 467 27.53 -9.42 7.62
N ILE A 468 26.33 -8.85 7.37
CA ILE A 468 26.18 -7.42 7.04
C ILE A 468 26.48 -6.55 8.26
N LEU A 469 25.87 -6.80 9.41
CA LEU A 469 26.04 -6.00 10.62
C LEU A 469 27.50 -6.00 11.13
N ASN A 470 28.20 -7.13 10.99
CA ASN A 470 29.61 -7.26 11.37
C ASN A 470 30.59 -6.88 10.25
N GLN A 471 30.09 -6.44 9.07
CA GLN A 471 30.91 -6.08 7.92
C GLN A 471 31.88 -7.21 7.52
N THR A 472 31.40 -8.44 7.53
CA THR A 472 32.12 -9.63 7.06
C THR A 472 31.65 -10.12 5.69
N LEU A 473 30.61 -9.50 5.11
CA LEU A 473 30.18 -9.67 3.72
C LEU A 473 30.27 -8.33 3.01
N PHE A 474 30.87 -8.32 1.82
CA PHE A 474 31.00 -7.14 0.98
C PHE A 474 30.39 -7.38 -0.39
N HIS A 475 29.85 -6.31 -1.00
CA HIS A 475 29.28 -6.31 -2.34
C HIS A 475 29.86 -5.16 -3.18
N ASP A 476 29.79 -5.28 -4.50
CA ASP A 476 30.36 -4.37 -5.49
C ASP A 476 29.55 -3.07 -5.71
N GLY A 477 28.48 -2.85 -4.92
CA GLY A 477 27.58 -1.71 -5.11
C GLY A 477 26.55 -1.92 -6.23
N ASN A 478 26.33 -3.17 -6.68
CA ASN A 478 25.32 -3.48 -7.69
C ASN A 478 23.96 -2.89 -7.33
N GLN A 479 23.45 -1.98 -8.18
CA GLN A 479 22.21 -1.23 -7.91
C GLN A 479 20.98 -2.13 -7.82
N VAL A 480 20.93 -3.24 -8.58
CA VAL A 480 19.81 -4.19 -8.55
C VAL A 480 19.79 -4.94 -7.22
N LEU A 481 20.95 -5.39 -6.73
CA LEU A 481 21.07 -6.04 -5.42
C LEU A 481 20.72 -5.06 -4.30
N THR A 482 21.24 -3.84 -4.36
CA THR A 482 20.94 -2.77 -3.36
C THR A 482 19.46 -2.42 -3.33
N TRP A 483 18.82 -2.34 -4.50
CA TRP A 483 17.38 -2.14 -4.59
C TRP A 483 16.61 -3.31 -3.97
N CYS A 484 16.96 -4.55 -4.28
CA CYS A 484 16.35 -5.73 -3.66
C CYS A 484 16.53 -5.76 -2.13
N ALA A 485 17.71 -5.38 -1.62
CA ALA A 485 17.98 -5.30 -0.19
C ALA A 485 17.12 -4.23 0.50
N SER A 486 16.93 -3.08 -0.16
CA SER A 486 16.09 -1.98 0.37
C SER A 486 14.60 -2.32 0.46
N ASN A 487 14.12 -3.27 -0.37
CA ASN A 487 12.73 -3.70 -0.41
C ASN A 487 12.41 -4.83 0.59
N ALA A 488 13.41 -5.55 1.06
CA ALA A 488 13.22 -6.79 1.78
C ALA A 488 12.63 -6.61 3.18
N VAL A 489 11.63 -7.43 3.49
CA VAL A 489 11.00 -7.53 4.80
C VAL A 489 11.18 -8.94 5.35
N ALA A 490 11.68 -9.02 6.60
CA ALA A 490 11.80 -10.28 7.32
C ALA A 490 10.57 -10.51 8.20
N VAL A 491 9.95 -11.68 8.08
CA VAL A 491 8.79 -12.06 8.88
C VAL A 491 9.15 -13.20 9.82
N PRO A 492 8.80 -13.13 11.12
CA PRO A 492 8.99 -14.21 12.06
C PRO A 492 7.85 -15.23 11.98
N ASP A 493 8.15 -16.48 12.32
CA ASP A 493 7.16 -17.48 12.72
C ASP A 493 6.85 -17.38 14.24
N PRO A 494 5.88 -18.13 14.76
CA PRO A 494 5.59 -18.16 16.19
C PRO A 494 6.74 -18.64 17.09
N ALA A 495 7.72 -19.36 16.54
CA ALA A 495 8.92 -19.84 17.26
C ALA A 495 10.09 -18.86 17.17
N GLY A 496 9.95 -17.76 16.41
CA GLY A 496 10.96 -16.70 16.24
C GLY A 496 11.90 -16.92 15.05
N ALA A 497 11.78 -18.02 14.29
CA ALA A 497 12.54 -18.19 13.06
C ALA A 497 12.05 -17.20 11.99
N ARG A 498 12.96 -16.58 11.25
CA ARG A 498 12.63 -15.52 10.27
C ARG A 498 12.83 -16.01 8.83
N LYS A 499 12.04 -15.46 7.92
CA LYS A 499 12.27 -15.60 6.48
C LYS A 499 12.04 -14.25 5.79
N LEU A 500 12.67 -14.04 4.64
CA LEU A 500 12.30 -12.94 3.75
C LEU A 500 10.99 -13.28 3.05
N ASP A 501 10.04 -12.35 3.04
CA ASP A 501 8.70 -12.58 2.50
C ASP A 501 8.45 -11.70 1.28
N LYS A 502 8.43 -12.31 0.07
CA LYS A 502 8.21 -11.60 -1.20
C LYS A 502 6.86 -10.88 -1.23
N ALA A 503 5.81 -11.42 -0.59
CA ALA A 503 4.48 -10.83 -0.60
C ALA A 503 4.34 -9.62 0.33
N LYS A 504 5.20 -9.50 1.34
CA LYS A 504 5.23 -8.41 2.32
C LYS A 504 6.33 -7.39 2.05
N SER A 505 7.28 -7.74 1.19
CA SER A 505 8.33 -6.84 0.73
C SER A 505 7.75 -5.73 -0.14
N TYR A 506 8.40 -4.57 -0.15
CA TYR A 506 7.90 -3.38 -0.84
C TYR A 506 7.90 -3.52 -2.37
N ASP A 507 8.86 -4.30 -2.89
CA ASP A 507 8.97 -4.66 -4.30
C ASP A 507 9.79 -5.96 -4.40
N ARG A 508 10.37 -6.25 -5.58
CA ARG A 508 11.16 -7.47 -5.82
C ARG A 508 12.39 -7.54 -4.92
N ILE A 509 12.70 -8.76 -4.47
CA ILE A 509 13.84 -9.08 -3.61
C ILE A 509 14.66 -10.27 -4.14
N ASP A 510 14.48 -10.64 -5.41
CA ASP A 510 15.00 -11.88 -5.99
C ASP A 510 16.53 -11.95 -5.94
N ALA A 511 17.25 -10.85 -6.21
CA ALA A 511 18.70 -10.81 -6.07
C ALA A 511 19.17 -11.01 -4.62
N LEU A 512 18.43 -10.48 -3.65
CA LEU A 512 18.74 -10.70 -2.23
C LEU A 512 18.40 -12.13 -1.80
N ILE A 513 17.33 -12.75 -2.32
CA ILE A 513 17.00 -14.16 -2.08
C ILE A 513 18.10 -15.07 -2.65
N ALA A 514 18.60 -14.77 -3.84
CA ALA A 514 19.73 -15.50 -4.42
C ALA A 514 20.98 -15.38 -3.53
N LEU A 515 21.32 -14.17 -3.07
CA LEU A 515 22.43 -13.95 -2.13
C LEU A 515 22.21 -14.70 -0.81
N LEU A 516 21.00 -14.64 -0.25
CA LEU A 516 20.63 -15.36 0.98
C LEU A 516 20.87 -16.87 0.85
N MET A 517 20.45 -17.46 -0.27
CA MET A 517 20.66 -18.89 -0.55
C MET A 517 22.16 -19.22 -0.70
N ALA A 518 22.93 -18.37 -1.38
CA ALA A 518 24.38 -18.56 -1.54
C ALA A 518 25.11 -18.52 -0.18
N VAL A 519 24.81 -17.52 0.65
CA VAL A 519 25.35 -17.40 2.02
C VAL A 519 24.91 -18.57 2.89
N GLY A 520 23.61 -18.92 2.86
CA GLY A 520 23.08 -20.05 3.60
C GLY A 520 23.74 -21.38 3.22
N LEU A 521 24.01 -21.58 1.93
CA LEU A 521 24.68 -22.77 1.40
C LEU A 521 26.15 -22.83 1.86
N TYR A 522 26.87 -21.70 1.80
CA TYR A 522 28.26 -21.62 2.28
C TYR A 522 28.38 -21.99 3.76
N TYR A 523 27.46 -21.52 4.60
CA TYR A 523 27.48 -21.82 6.05
C TYR A 523 26.79 -23.13 6.43
N ARG A 524 26.17 -23.84 5.48
CA ARG A 524 25.55 -25.12 5.75
C ARG A 524 26.65 -26.14 6.02
N GLU A 525 26.69 -26.70 7.24
CA GLU A 525 27.58 -27.80 7.55
C GLU A 525 27.30 -28.94 6.53
N PRO A 526 28.33 -29.54 5.92
CA PRO A 526 28.13 -30.70 5.10
C PRO A 526 27.42 -31.77 5.95
N GLU A 527 26.28 -32.30 5.48
CA GLU A 527 25.66 -33.46 6.14
C GLU A 527 26.76 -34.51 6.33
N PRO A 528 26.93 -35.04 7.57
CA PRO A 528 27.95 -36.07 7.78
C PRO A 528 27.69 -37.20 6.76
N PHE A 529 28.71 -37.48 5.97
CA PHE A 529 28.65 -38.49 4.92
C PHE A 529 28.23 -39.82 5.57
N LYS A 530 26.97 -40.17 5.52
CA LYS A 530 26.49 -41.48 5.94
C LYS A 530 27.04 -42.48 4.95
N SER A 531 28.18 -43.04 5.29
CA SER A 531 28.75 -44.14 4.54
C SER A 531 27.67 -45.22 4.40
N VAL A 532 27.37 -45.61 3.15
CA VAL A 532 26.44 -46.73 2.86
C VAL A 532 26.86 -48.03 3.57
N TYR A 533 28.15 -48.11 3.99
CA TYR A 533 28.72 -49.22 4.76
C TYR A 533 28.44 -49.17 6.26
N SER A 534 27.94 -48.04 6.81
CA SER A 534 27.58 -47.96 8.24
C SER A 534 26.23 -48.63 8.56
N GLU A 535 25.38 -48.85 7.54
CA GLU A 535 24.09 -49.56 7.69
C GLU A 535 24.10 -51.04 7.24
N ARG A 536 25.13 -51.45 6.49
CA ARG A 536 25.34 -52.86 6.12
C ARG A 536 26.55 -53.37 6.87
N GLY A 537 26.30 -54.05 7.99
CA GLY A 537 27.34 -54.73 8.72
C GLY A 537 28.21 -55.55 7.75
N VAL A 538 29.54 -55.52 7.97
CA VAL A 538 30.50 -56.35 7.21
C VAL A 538 30.13 -57.81 7.44
N VAL A 539 29.61 -58.50 6.44
CA VAL A 539 29.47 -59.96 6.44
C VAL A 539 30.84 -60.49 6.06
N MET A 540 31.60 -60.97 7.06
CA MET A 540 32.78 -61.79 6.77
C MET A 540 32.29 -63.23 6.45
N PHE A 541 32.68 -63.69 5.31
CA PHE A 541 32.57 -65.13 4.93
C PHE A 541 33.73 -65.89 5.53
#